data_2113a69fe40047155de58a74b8fa7449
#
_entry.id   2113a69fe40047155de58a74b8fa7449
#
_cell.length_a   1.000
_cell.length_b   1.000
_cell.length_c   1.000
_cell.angle_alpha   90.00
_cell.angle_beta   90.00
_cell.angle_gamma   90.00
#
_symmetry.space_group_name_H-M   'P 1'
#
loop_
_entity.id
_entity.type
_entity.pdbx_description
1 polymer ?
#
loop_
_entity_poly.entity_id
_entity_poly.type
_entity_poly.pdbx_seq_one_letter_code
_entity_poly.pdbx_strand_id
1 'polypeptide(L)'
;MPGVRQVHQNAVLTNVAIGYHPTGLIAEQVFPVIPVNKESDKFYVWNRHEPFRRENTLRADGAESNEVSFSLSTDTYQCEEYALKIGVTDRQKDNADSVLNLKISKQKRLQDKLLVDLEYRVATLLTTTGNYASTNRLALSGTQQFNNASFNSTSKTDMIEARFDTAKEAVRGQIGREPNTVIVPAAVAKVIKKDSAIRDLIKYTTPSLLVNGDLPQTLWNMSVIIPTGVYCTTDEGRATQTLADIWGKHIVFLYVNPNPAIDDVSFGYIFRSRTWQTKEWREEEKSRDVVETGYIQDEKIVSNVAGYLLSDVIA
;
A
#
# COMPACT_ATOMS: atom_id res chain seq x y z
N MET A 1 -1.84 36.37 11.87
CA MET A 1 -2.46 35.03 11.80
C MET A 1 -3.98 35.22 11.94
N PRO A 2 -4.80 34.65 11.04
CA PRO A 2 -6.24 34.69 11.25
C PRO A 2 -6.57 33.96 12.56
N GLY A 3 -7.43 34.55 13.38
CA GLY A 3 -7.87 33.91 14.62
C GLY A 3 -8.65 32.63 14.35
N VAL A 4 -8.66 31.69 15.29
CA VAL A 4 -9.33 30.36 15.16
C VAL A 4 -10.79 30.48 14.69
N ARG A 5 -11.44 31.61 14.95
CA ARG A 5 -12.83 31.91 14.54
C ARG A 5 -12.98 32.26 13.03
N GLN A 6 -11.88 32.50 12.29
CA GLN A 6 -11.91 32.88 10.87
C GLN A 6 -11.66 31.68 9.92
N VAL A 7 -11.33 30.53 10.49
CA VAL A 7 -11.10 29.29 9.74
C VAL A 7 -12.33 28.40 9.86
N HIS A 8 -13.02 28.16 8.75
CA HIS A 8 -14.18 27.30 8.71
C HIS A 8 -13.82 25.97 8.04
N GLN A 9 -14.27 24.87 8.65
CA GLN A 9 -14.30 23.58 7.95
C GLN A 9 -15.43 23.63 6.91
N ASN A 10 -15.08 23.49 5.65
CA ASN A 10 -16.07 23.45 4.58
C ASN A 10 -16.56 22.00 4.40
N ALA A 11 -17.76 21.71 4.91
CA ALA A 11 -18.36 20.39 4.88
C ALA A 11 -18.52 19.85 3.45
N VAL A 12 -18.87 20.70 2.47
CA VAL A 12 -19.03 20.29 1.08
C VAL A 12 -17.70 19.87 0.46
N LEU A 13 -16.67 20.68 0.64
CA LEU A 13 -15.34 20.37 0.14
C LEU A 13 -14.71 19.16 0.87
N THR A 14 -15.00 19.00 2.16
CA THR A 14 -14.57 17.81 2.93
C THR A 14 -15.25 16.54 2.38
N ASN A 15 -16.55 16.58 2.10
CA ASN A 15 -17.26 15.45 1.51
C ASN A 15 -16.75 15.12 0.11
N VAL A 16 -16.40 16.11 -0.71
CA VAL A 16 -15.74 15.89 -2.01
C VAL A 16 -14.39 15.20 -1.81
N ALA A 17 -13.62 15.60 -0.81
CA ALA A 17 -12.34 14.97 -0.49
C ALA A 17 -12.49 13.50 -0.07
N ILE A 18 -13.46 13.20 0.78
CA ILE A 18 -13.73 11.82 1.24
C ILE A 18 -14.20 10.92 0.09
N GLY A 19 -15.01 11.45 -0.83
CA GLY A 19 -15.56 10.71 -1.96
C GLY A 19 -14.64 10.60 -3.18
N TYR A 20 -13.48 11.27 -3.17
CA TYR A 20 -12.59 11.29 -4.33
C TYR A 20 -11.47 10.26 -4.19
N HIS A 21 -11.47 9.26 -5.06
CA HIS A 21 -10.44 8.24 -5.14
C HIS A 21 -9.92 8.15 -6.59
N PRO A 22 -8.69 8.60 -6.87
CA PRO A 22 -8.08 8.42 -8.17
C PRO A 22 -7.81 6.94 -8.45
N THR A 23 -7.99 6.54 -9.71
CA THR A 23 -7.73 5.17 -10.14
C THR A 23 -6.22 4.89 -10.19
N GLY A 24 -5.83 3.68 -9.80
CA GLY A 24 -4.45 3.20 -9.94
C GLY A 24 -3.56 3.38 -8.72
N LEU A 25 -4.03 4.03 -7.66
CA LEU A 25 -3.38 4.09 -6.35
C LEU A 25 -3.95 2.98 -5.45
N ILE A 26 -3.08 2.26 -4.77
CA ILE A 26 -3.42 1.03 -4.04
C ILE A 26 -3.04 1.05 -2.56
N ALA A 27 -2.45 2.13 -2.07
CA ALA A 27 -1.91 2.22 -0.71
C ALA A 27 -2.90 1.78 0.37
N GLU A 28 -4.14 2.28 0.34
CA GLU A 28 -5.18 1.94 1.32
C GLU A 28 -5.78 0.53 1.13
N GLN A 29 -5.60 -0.10 -0.04
CA GLN A 29 -5.98 -1.50 -0.25
C GLN A 29 -4.97 -2.46 0.36
N VAL A 30 -3.70 -2.07 0.32
CA VAL A 30 -2.57 -2.88 0.81
C VAL A 30 -2.35 -2.68 2.30
N PHE A 31 -2.48 -1.45 2.77
CA PHE A 31 -2.45 -1.09 4.18
C PHE A 31 -3.84 -0.60 4.61
N PRO A 32 -4.67 -1.49 5.18
CA PRO A 32 -5.99 -1.10 5.66
C PRO A 32 -5.91 -0.01 6.71
N VAL A 33 -6.87 0.93 6.67
CA VAL A 33 -6.88 2.07 7.57
C VAL A 33 -7.54 1.70 8.90
N ILE A 34 -6.84 1.94 10.00
CA ILE A 34 -7.34 1.81 11.36
C ILE A 34 -7.60 3.22 11.93
N PRO A 35 -8.83 3.57 12.25
CA PRO A 35 -9.09 4.81 12.95
C PRO A 35 -8.60 4.73 14.41
N VAL A 36 -7.82 5.72 14.82
CA VAL A 36 -7.29 5.84 16.18
C VAL A 36 -7.66 7.17 16.81
N ASN A 37 -7.84 7.18 18.13
CA ASN A 37 -8.27 8.39 18.85
C ASN A 37 -7.11 9.29 19.25
N LYS A 38 -5.91 8.74 19.36
CA LYS A 38 -4.70 9.48 19.77
C LYS A 38 -3.70 9.52 18.62
N GLU A 39 -2.94 10.57 18.52
CA GLU A 39 -1.89 10.73 17.52
C GLU A 39 -0.66 9.87 17.81
N SER A 40 -0.44 9.46 19.06
CA SER A 40 0.60 8.54 19.48
C SER A 40 0.09 7.62 20.58
N ASP A 41 0.25 6.32 20.39
CA ASP A 41 -0.07 5.31 21.41
C ASP A 41 0.69 4.01 21.11
N LYS A 42 0.53 3.02 21.98
CA LYS A 42 1.08 1.68 21.82
C LYS A 42 0.04 0.73 21.27
N PHE A 43 0.48 -0.17 20.41
CA PHE A 43 -0.33 -1.31 19.98
C PHE A 43 0.35 -2.62 20.38
N TYR A 44 -0.46 -3.67 20.52
CA TYR A 44 0.04 -4.98 20.92
C TYR A 44 0.57 -5.75 19.71
N VAL A 45 1.71 -6.38 19.90
CA VAL A 45 2.32 -7.28 18.93
C VAL A 45 2.42 -8.65 19.57
N TRP A 46 1.72 -9.63 19.02
CA TRP A 46 1.75 -10.99 19.50
C TRP A 46 3.08 -11.67 19.18
N ASN A 47 3.56 -12.47 20.13
CA ASN A 47 4.68 -13.34 19.86
C ASN A 47 4.25 -14.44 18.89
N ARG A 48 4.79 -14.38 17.67
CA ARG A 48 4.41 -15.24 16.54
C ARG A 48 4.58 -16.75 16.80
N HIS A 49 5.45 -17.13 17.76
CA HIS A 49 5.76 -18.53 18.04
C HIS A 49 4.81 -19.16 19.06
N GLU A 50 4.19 -18.36 19.92
CA GLU A 50 3.32 -18.87 20.99
C GLU A 50 2.10 -19.64 20.49
N PRO A 51 1.34 -19.16 19.47
CA PRO A 51 0.19 -19.89 18.97
C PRO A 51 0.54 -21.25 18.36
N PHE A 52 1.81 -21.44 17.94
CA PHE A 52 2.29 -22.68 17.30
C PHE A 52 3.09 -23.57 18.21
N ARG A 53 3.31 -23.15 19.49
CA ARG A 53 3.99 -23.97 20.47
C ARG A 53 3.13 -25.15 20.87
N ARG A 54 3.72 -26.32 20.81
CA ARG A 54 3.05 -27.54 21.22
C ARG A 54 3.27 -27.73 22.72
N GLU A 55 2.21 -27.61 23.54
CA GLU A 55 2.22 -27.80 24.96
C GLU A 55 1.82 -29.24 25.33
N ASN A 56 2.24 -29.68 26.50
CA ASN A 56 1.80 -30.98 27.04
C ASN A 56 0.36 -30.84 27.56
N THR A 57 -0.59 -31.41 26.84
CA THR A 57 -2.01 -31.36 27.16
C THR A 57 -2.48 -32.58 27.97
N LEU A 58 -1.58 -33.60 28.21
CA LEU A 58 -1.93 -34.78 28.94
C LEU A 58 -2.04 -34.45 30.42
N ARG A 59 -3.18 -34.75 31.02
CA ARG A 59 -3.48 -34.59 32.43
C ARG A 59 -3.78 -35.98 33.04
N ALA A 60 -3.14 -36.30 34.15
CA ALA A 60 -3.52 -37.46 34.91
C ALA A 60 -4.85 -37.25 35.67
N ASP A 61 -5.57 -38.33 35.93
CA ASP A 61 -6.81 -38.26 36.70
C ASP A 61 -6.55 -37.70 38.12
N GLY A 62 -7.34 -36.67 38.49
CA GLY A 62 -7.17 -35.98 39.78
C GLY A 62 -6.00 -34.98 39.88
N ALA A 63 -5.16 -34.84 38.83
CA ALA A 63 -4.09 -33.83 38.80
C ALA A 63 -4.56 -32.45 38.36
N GLU A 64 -3.81 -31.38 38.66
CA GLU A 64 -4.01 -30.04 38.13
C GLU A 64 -3.70 -30.00 36.62
N SER A 65 -4.39 -29.13 35.88
CA SER A 65 -4.11 -28.85 34.46
C SER A 65 -2.83 -28.03 34.33
N ASN A 66 -2.07 -28.26 33.27
CA ASN A 66 -0.91 -27.41 32.96
C ASN A 66 -1.34 -26.00 32.68
N GLU A 67 -0.67 -25.03 33.29
CA GLU A 67 -0.91 -23.61 33.08
C GLU A 67 -0.07 -23.12 31.90
N VAL A 68 -0.69 -22.34 30.99
CA VAL A 68 -0.02 -21.73 29.85
C VAL A 68 -0.11 -20.20 29.98
N SER A 69 1.01 -19.54 29.82
CA SER A 69 1.09 -18.06 29.83
C SER A 69 1.41 -17.53 28.45
N PHE A 70 0.81 -16.39 28.10
CA PHE A 70 1.06 -15.71 26.83
C PHE A 70 1.82 -14.41 27.08
N SER A 71 2.86 -14.17 26.28
CA SER A 71 3.61 -12.92 26.32
C SER A 71 3.13 -11.97 25.22
N LEU A 72 2.92 -10.71 25.58
CA LEU A 72 2.57 -9.63 24.69
C LEU A 72 3.70 -8.61 24.64
N SER A 73 4.17 -8.30 23.46
CA SER A 73 5.04 -7.15 23.25
C SER A 73 4.22 -5.94 22.74
N THR A 74 4.79 -4.77 22.84
CA THR A 74 4.15 -3.53 22.35
C THR A 74 5.09 -2.81 21.42
N ASP A 75 4.53 -2.24 20.37
CA ASP A 75 5.20 -1.26 19.51
C ASP A 75 4.38 0.04 19.51
N THR A 76 4.94 1.12 18.98
CA THR A 76 4.32 2.45 19.00
C THR A 76 4.04 2.93 17.60
N TYR A 77 2.94 3.65 17.42
CA TYR A 77 2.68 4.46 16.24
C TYR A 77 2.73 5.94 16.60
N GLN A 78 3.06 6.77 15.63
CA GLN A 78 3.09 8.24 15.76
C GLN A 78 2.56 8.86 14.49
N CYS A 79 1.32 9.36 14.55
CA CYS A 79 0.67 10.01 13.41
C CYS A 79 1.25 11.40 13.16
N GLU A 80 1.57 11.66 11.90
CA GLU A 80 2.04 12.96 11.42
C GLU A 80 0.97 13.65 10.57
N GLU A 81 0.97 14.98 10.57
CA GLU A 81 0.03 15.79 9.78
C GLU A 81 0.58 16.00 8.36
N TYR A 82 -0.18 15.59 7.37
CA TYR A 82 0.08 15.81 5.96
C TYR A 82 -0.97 16.74 5.40
N ALA A 83 -0.58 17.95 5.02
CA ALA A 83 -1.50 18.95 4.51
C ALA A 83 -0.89 19.78 3.38
N LEU A 84 -1.70 20.11 2.40
CA LEU A 84 -1.35 21.02 1.31
C LEU A 84 -2.41 22.11 1.17
N LYS A 85 -1.99 23.31 0.78
CA LYS A 85 -2.88 24.43 0.53
C LYS A 85 -2.69 25.05 -0.85
N ILE A 86 -3.76 25.62 -1.38
CA ILE A 86 -3.76 26.35 -2.64
C ILE A 86 -4.63 27.58 -2.56
N GLY A 87 -4.18 28.68 -3.16
CA GLY A 87 -4.95 29.94 -3.22
C GLY A 87 -5.67 30.09 -4.55
N VAL A 88 -6.86 30.71 -4.50
CA VAL A 88 -7.64 31.18 -5.66
C VAL A 88 -7.75 32.69 -5.53
N THR A 89 -7.07 33.44 -6.41
CA THR A 89 -7.16 34.91 -6.43
C THR A 89 -8.49 35.39 -6.99
N ASP A 90 -8.94 36.59 -6.56
CA ASP A 90 -10.18 37.17 -7.07
C ASP A 90 -10.13 37.35 -8.58
N ARG A 91 -9.00 37.81 -9.10
CA ARG A 91 -8.81 37.92 -10.55
C ARG A 91 -8.97 36.57 -11.30
N GLN A 92 -8.57 35.44 -10.68
CA GLN A 92 -8.81 34.12 -11.27
C GLN A 92 -10.30 33.75 -11.24
N LYS A 93 -11.03 34.15 -10.20
CA LYS A 93 -12.49 33.91 -10.11
C LYS A 93 -13.24 34.73 -11.15
N ASP A 94 -12.88 36.01 -11.29
CA ASP A 94 -13.55 36.94 -12.21
C ASP A 94 -13.34 36.54 -13.69
N ASN A 95 -12.17 35.96 -14.01
CA ASN A 95 -11.84 35.49 -15.37
C ASN A 95 -12.20 34.04 -15.63
N ALA A 96 -12.81 33.32 -14.66
CA ALA A 96 -13.21 31.94 -14.85
C ALA A 96 -14.60 31.85 -15.47
N ASP A 97 -14.76 30.89 -16.38
CA ASP A 97 -16.06 30.54 -16.90
C ASP A 97 -16.99 30.05 -15.77
N SER A 98 -18.25 30.46 -15.81
CA SER A 98 -19.27 30.18 -14.78
C SER A 98 -19.48 28.66 -14.54
N VAL A 99 -19.07 27.81 -15.47
CA VAL A 99 -19.17 26.35 -15.40
C VAL A 99 -18.05 25.73 -14.54
N LEU A 100 -16.94 26.44 -14.33
CA LEU A 100 -15.77 25.94 -13.62
C LEU A 100 -15.84 26.29 -12.13
N ASN A 101 -16.14 25.30 -11.29
CA ASN A 101 -15.94 25.45 -9.85
C ASN A 101 -14.45 25.34 -9.49
N LEU A 102 -13.73 26.48 -9.59
CA LEU A 102 -12.29 26.55 -9.37
C LEU A 102 -11.85 26.02 -8.01
N LYS A 103 -12.65 26.22 -6.97
CA LYS A 103 -12.31 25.74 -5.62
C LYS A 103 -12.32 24.21 -5.58
N ILE A 104 -13.37 23.56 -6.10
CA ILE A 104 -13.46 22.08 -6.16
C ILE A 104 -12.36 21.50 -7.03
N SER A 105 -12.11 22.10 -8.21
CA SER A 105 -11.06 21.62 -9.10
C SER A 105 -9.66 21.71 -8.46
N LYS A 106 -9.36 22.81 -7.78
CA LYS A 106 -8.09 22.98 -7.09
C LYS A 106 -7.96 22.04 -5.87
N GLN A 107 -9.05 21.81 -5.14
CA GLN A 107 -9.06 20.85 -4.04
C GLN A 107 -8.75 19.42 -4.51
N LYS A 108 -9.37 18.96 -5.59
CA LYS A 108 -9.07 17.64 -6.18
C LYS A 108 -7.59 17.51 -6.54
N ARG A 109 -6.99 18.55 -7.11
CA ARG A 109 -5.54 18.56 -7.42
C ARG A 109 -4.65 18.50 -6.17
N LEU A 110 -5.06 19.11 -5.05
CA LEU A 110 -4.33 18.97 -3.79
C LEU A 110 -4.42 17.53 -3.28
N GLN A 111 -5.61 16.96 -3.36
CA GLN A 111 -5.85 15.60 -2.94
C GLN A 111 -5.08 14.58 -3.78
N ASP A 112 -5.02 14.76 -5.11
CA ASP A 112 -4.17 13.93 -5.99
C ASP A 112 -2.71 13.94 -5.54
N LYS A 113 -2.16 15.12 -5.23
CA LYS A 113 -0.78 15.24 -4.77
C LYS A 113 -0.54 14.53 -3.42
N LEU A 114 -1.47 14.67 -2.48
CA LEU A 114 -1.38 14.00 -1.17
C LEU A 114 -1.51 12.48 -1.29
N LEU A 115 -2.37 11.99 -2.19
CA LEU A 115 -2.54 10.56 -2.43
C LEU A 115 -1.34 9.95 -3.17
N VAL A 116 -0.73 10.66 -4.12
CA VAL A 116 0.52 10.22 -4.76
C VAL A 116 1.65 10.15 -3.74
N ASP A 117 1.72 11.10 -2.82
CA ASP A 117 2.71 11.09 -1.74
C ASP A 117 2.49 9.91 -0.77
N LEU A 118 1.23 9.64 -0.39
CA LEU A 118 0.87 8.46 0.40
C LEU A 118 1.30 7.16 -0.30
N GLU A 119 0.97 7.05 -1.58
CA GLU A 119 1.36 5.88 -2.39
C GLU A 119 2.87 5.69 -2.44
N TYR A 120 3.61 6.79 -2.59
CA TYR A 120 5.07 6.77 -2.61
C TYR A 120 5.66 6.32 -1.27
N ARG A 121 5.12 6.79 -0.13
CA ARG A 121 5.57 6.37 1.21
C ARG A 121 5.29 4.89 1.44
N VAL A 122 4.07 4.41 1.15
CA VAL A 122 3.71 3.00 1.28
C VAL A 122 4.56 2.12 0.35
N ALA A 123 4.75 2.51 -0.91
CA ALA A 123 5.61 1.79 -1.84
C ALA A 123 7.06 1.72 -1.34
N THR A 124 7.59 2.81 -0.80
CA THR A 124 8.94 2.84 -0.22
C THR A 124 9.07 1.88 0.96
N LEU A 125 8.07 1.84 1.85
CA LEU A 125 8.05 0.88 2.96
C LEU A 125 8.04 -0.56 2.45
N LEU A 126 7.24 -0.85 1.43
CA LEU A 126 7.06 -2.20 0.89
C LEU A 126 8.20 -2.67 -0.03
N THR A 127 8.94 -1.77 -0.64
CA THR A 127 10.08 -2.13 -1.51
C THR A 127 11.43 -2.10 -0.79
N THR A 128 11.46 -1.60 0.45
CA THR A 128 12.68 -1.59 1.26
C THR A 128 12.97 -2.97 1.83
N THR A 129 14.09 -3.56 1.45
CA THR A 129 14.51 -4.91 1.85
C THR A 129 14.69 -5.09 3.35
N GLY A 130 15.08 -4.02 4.07
CA GLY A 130 15.25 -4.02 5.52
C GLY A 130 13.96 -4.24 6.31
N ASN A 131 12.81 -4.03 5.70
CA ASN A 131 11.49 -4.17 6.32
C ASN A 131 10.96 -5.60 6.35
N TYR A 132 11.72 -6.55 5.80
CA TYR A 132 11.36 -7.96 5.76
C TYR A 132 12.37 -8.79 6.55
N ALA A 133 11.92 -9.89 7.14
CA ALA A 133 12.82 -10.88 7.71
C ALA A 133 13.81 -11.38 6.64
N SER A 134 15.02 -11.77 7.04
CA SER A 134 16.05 -12.21 6.10
C SER A 134 15.64 -13.41 5.25
N THR A 135 14.75 -14.25 5.75
CA THR A 135 14.16 -15.40 5.06
C THR A 135 13.04 -15.03 4.07
N ASN A 136 12.49 -13.83 4.20
CA ASN A 136 11.32 -13.37 3.45
C ASN A 136 11.66 -12.33 2.38
N ARG A 137 12.86 -12.41 1.84
CA ARG A 137 13.31 -11.52 0.77
C ARG A 137 14.28 -12.23 -0.17
N LEU A 138 14.16 -11.94 -1.45
CA LEU A 138 15.08 -12.43 -2.48
C LEU A 138 15.28 -11.34 -3.55
N ALA A 139 16.53 -11.04 -3.87
CA ALA A 139 16.89 -10.17 -4.98
C ALA A 139 17.29 -11.00 -6.19
N LEU A 140 16.67 -10.75 -7.35
CA LEU A 140 17.01 -11.42 -8.60
C LEU A 140 18.07 -10.63 -9.35
N SER A 141 18.96 -11.33 -10.04
CA SER A 141 19.99 -10.71 -10.87
C SER A 141 20.33 -11.56 -12.08
N GLY A 142 20.76 -10.91 -13.15
CA GLY A 142 21.24 -11.61 -14.36
C GLY A 142 20.20 -12.55 -14.97
N THR A 143 20.54 -13.83 -15.12
CA THR A 143 19.69 -14.85 -15.76
C THR A 143 18.43 -15.21 -14.97
N GLN A 144 18.35 -14.82 -13.70
CA GLN A 144 17.17 -15.07 -12.85
C GLN A 144 16.06 -14.02 -13.07
N GLN A 145 16.38 -12.89 -13.70
CA GLN A 145 15.39 -11.85 -13.99
C GLN A 145 14.46 -12.29 -15.12
N PHE A 146 13.18 -12.04 -14.95
CA PHE A 146 12.11 -12.57 -15.84
C PHE A 146 12.17 -12.04 -17.28
N ASN A 147 12.79 -10.88 -17.50
CA ASN A 147 12.98 -10.31 -18.85
C ASN A 147 14.33 -10.63 -19.47
N ASN A 148 15.20 -11.41 -18.82
CA ASN A 148 16.47 -11.81 -19.38
C ASN A 148 16.26 -12.81 -20.52
N ALA A 149 17.01 -12.67 -21.61
CA ALA A 149 16.94 -13.57 -22.77
C ALA A 149 17.29 -15.03 -22.44
N SER A 150 18.10 -15.26 -21.41
CA SER A 150 18.49 -16.58 -20.90
C SER A 150 17.64 -17.07 -19.72
N PHE A 151 16.55 -16.36 -19.40
CA PHE A 151 15.63 -16.80 -18.35
C PHE A 151 14.99 -18.13 -18.72
N ASN A 152 15.12 -19.11 -17.84
CA ASN A 152 14.58 -20.45 -18.08
C ASN A 152 13.22 -20.60 -17.39
N SER A 153 12.15 -20.33 -18.12
CA SER A 153 10.77 -20.46 -17.63
C SER A 153 10.34 -21.90 -17.33
N THR A 154 11.13 -22.89 -17.70
CA THR A 154 10.87 -24.33 -17.43
C THR A 154 11.73 -24.89 -16.30
N SER A 155 12.59 -24.09 -15.70
CA SER A 155 13.40 -24.50 -14.54
C SER A 155 12.49 -24.72 -13.33
N LYS A 156 12.66 -25.84 -12.62
CA LYS A 156 11.90 -26.15 -11.40
C LYS A 156 12.13 -25.18 -10.25
N THR A 157 13.20 -24.41 -10.29
CA THR A 157 13.58 -23.48 -9.22
C THR A 157 13.47 -22.01 -9.61
N ASP A 158 13.59 -21.71 -10.90
CA ASP A 158 13.70 -20.33 -11.38
C ASP A 158 12.45 -19.83 -12.11
N MET A 159 11.57 -20.74 -12.54
CA MET A 159 10.31 -20.35 -13.15
C MET A 159 9.45 -19.48 -12.22
N ILE A 160 8.60 -18.66 -12.80
CA ILE A 160 7.78 -17.68 -12.07
C ILE A 160 6.94 -18.36 -10.99
N GLU A 161 6.28 -19.48 -11.31
CA GLU A 161 5.47 -20.25 -10.37
C GLU A 161 6.30 -20.71 -9.14
N ALA A 162 7.50 -21.25 -9.35
CA ALA A 162 8.37 -21.69 -8.27
C ALA A 162 8.80 -20.53 -7.35
N ARG A 163 8.99 -19.34 -7.89
CA ARG A 163 9.27 -18.13 -7.08
C ARG A 163 8.07 -17.71 -6.26
N PHE A 164 6.86 -17.82 -6.81
CA PHE A 164 5.62 -17.58 -6.09
C PHE A 164 5.41 -18.60 -4.97
N ASP A 165 5.64 -19.88 -5.24
CA ASP A 165 5.55 -20.97 -4.24
C ASP A 165 6.57 -20.78 -3.12
N THR A 166 7.80 -20.39 -3.44
CA THR A 166 8.82 -20.07 -2.45
C THR A 166 8.37 -18.92 -1.54
N ALA A 167 7.79 -17.88 -2.11
CA ALA A 167 7.28 -16.75 -1.33
C ALA A 167 6.10 -17.15 -0.42
N LYS A 168 5.17 -17.96 -0.94
CA LYS A 168 4.04 -18.50 -0.17
C LYS A 168 4.51 -19.35 1.00
N GLU A 169 5.43 -20.26 0.75
CA GLU A 169 5.96 -21.16 1.77
C GLU A 169 6.75 -20.41 2.84
N ALA A 170 7.54 -19.39 2.46
CA ALA A 170 8.28 -18.55 3.40
C ALA A 170 7.34 -17.81 4.38
N VAL A 171 6.24 -17.25 3.87
CA VAL A 171 5.24 -16.58 4.73
C VAL A 171 4.47 -17.61 5.56
N ARG A 172 3.99 -18.70 4.93
CA ARG A 172 3.25 -19.77 5.62
C ARG A 172 4.07 -20.37 6.77
N GLY A 173 5.35 -20.62 6.56
CA GLY A 173 6.24 -21.17 7.59
C GLY A 173 6.46 -20.25 8.80
N GLN A 174 6.12 -18.96 8.69
CA GLN A 174 6.29 -17.96 9.75
C GLN A 174 4.97 -17.66 10.51
N ILE A 175 3.86 -17.55 9.79
CA ILE A 175 2.58 -17.12 10.36
C ILE A 175 1.47 -18.19 10.30
N GLY A 176 1.76 -19.37 9.73
CA GLY A 176 0.78 -20.45 9.54
C GLY A 176 -0.29 -20.16 8.49
N ARG A 177 -0.17 -19.07 7.74
CA ARG A 177 -1.11 -18.65 6.67
C ARG A 177 -0.35 -18.27 5.43
N GLU A 178 -0.91 -18.56 4.25
CA GLU A 178 -0.36 -18.10 2.97
C GLU A 178 -0.68 -16.62 2.73
N PRO A 179 0.16 -15.90 1.99
CA PRO A 179 -0.18 -14.54 1.55
C PRO A 179 -1.43 -14.56 0.69
N ASN A 180 -2.29 -13.59 0.86
CA ASN A 180 -3.55 -13.47 0.13
C ASN A 180 -3.51 -12.41 -0.98
N THR A 181 -2.50 -11.56 -0.97
CA THR A 181 -2.36 -10.42 -1.89
C THR A 181 -0.97 -10.41 -2.50
N VAL A 182 -0.90 -10.19 -3.80
CA VAL A 182 0.35 -9.98 -4.53
C VAL A 182 0.29 -8.67 -5.32
N ILE A 183 1.29 -7.82 -5.13
CA ILE A 183 1.45 -6.57 -5.87
C ILE A 183 2.43 -6.82 -7.00
N VAL A 184 1.98 -6.63 -8.24
CA VAL A 184 2.78 -6.80 -9.44
C VAL A 184 2.79 -5.48 -10.22
N PRO A 185 3.88 -4.70 -10.20
CA PRO A 185 3.96 -3.45 -10.94
C PRO A 185 3.67 -3.64 -12.44
N ALA A 186 3.12 -2.63 -13.08
CA ALA A 186 2.68 -2.68 -14.48
C ALA A 186 3.80 -3.12 -15.45
N ALA A 187 5.05 -2.69 -15.20
CA ALA A 187 6.21 -3.09 -15.98
C ALA A 187 6.49 -4.60 -15.87
N VAL A 188 6.40 -5.15 -14.66
CA VAL A 188 6.59 -6.59 -14.37
C VAL A 188 5.42 -7.40 -14.92
N ALA A 189 4.20 -6.93 -14.77
CA ALA A 189 3.00 -7.59 -15.31
C ALA A 189 3.08 -7.79 -16.82
N LYS A 190 3.66 -6.82 -17.57
CA LYS A 190 3.91 -6.95 -19.01
C LYS A 190 4.86 -8.08 -19.37
N VAL A 191 5.78 -8.43 -18.49
CA VAL A 191 6.72 -9.55 -18.70
C VAL A 191 6.06 -10.86 -18.32
N ILE A 192 5.43 -10.93 -17.14
CA ILE A 192 4.76 -12.14 -16.64
C ILE A 192 3.71 -12.66 -17.62
N LYS A 193 2.87 -11.78 -18.19
CA LYS A 193 1.84 -12.21 -19.15
C LYS A 193 2.38 -12.77 -20.48
N LYS A 194 3.67 -12.57 -20.77
CA LYS A 194 4.32 -13.13 -21.96
C LYS A 194 4.92 -14.51 -21.70
N ASP A 195 5.02 -14.90 -20.44
CA ASP A 195 5.56 -16.21 -20.07
C ASP A 195 4.69 -17.35 -20.61
N SER A 196 5.33 -18.36 -21.18
CA SER A 196 4.65 -19.46 -21.85
C SER A 196 3.83 -20.31 -20.88
N ALA A 197 4.36 -20.59 -19.69
CA ALA A 197 3.69 -21.42 -18.69
C ALA A 197 2.41 -20.75 -18.20
N ILE A 198 2.46 -19.45 -17.93
CA ILE A 198 1.28 -18.68 -17.50
C ILE A 198 0.24 -18.58 -18.62
N ARG A 199 0.69 -18.35 -19.86
CA ARG A 199 -0.21 -18.33 -21.03
C ARG A 199 -0.91 -19.66 -21.25
N ASP A 200 -0.23 -20.76 -21.04
CA ASP A 200 -0.83 -22.11 -21.18
C ASP A 200 -1.87 -22.38 -20.08
N LEU A 201 -1.64 -21.92 -18.85
CA LEU A 201 -2.65 -21.97 -17.78
C LEU A 201 -3.91 -21.17 -18.11
N ILE A 202 -3.74 -19.95 -18.63
CA ILE A 202 -4.86 -19.03 -18.92
C ILE A 202 -5.64 -19.48 -20.16
N LYS A 203 -4.95 -20.08 -21.15
CA LYS A 203 -5.53 -20.45 -22.46
C LYS A 203 -6.77 -21.33 -22.36
N TYR A 204 -6.81 -22.23 -21.40
CA TYR A 204 -7.90 -23.17 -21.23
C TYR A 204 -8.93 -22.75 -20.17
N THR A 205 -8.52 -21.85 -19.26
CA THR A 205 -9.40 -21.42 -18.16
C THR A 205 -10.15 -20.13 -18.46
N THR A 206 -9.44 -19.13 -19.03
CA THR A 206 -10.03 -17.81 -19.26
C THR A 206 -9.47 -17.17 -20.55
N PRO A 207 -9.85 -17.67 -21.74
CA PRO A 207 -9.26 -17.21 -23.01
C PRO A 207 -9.51 -15.72 -23.29
N SER A 208 -10.52 -15.10 -22.72
CA SER A 208 -10.80 -13.67 -22.84
C SER A 208 -9.67 -12.80 -22.26
N LEU A 209 -8.97 -13.25 -21.22
CA LEU A 209 -7.84 -12.52 -20.64
C LEU A 209 -6.65 -12.46 -21.61
N LEU A 210 -6.43 -13.50 -22.42
CA LEU A 210 -5.38 -13.49 -23.44
C LEU A 210 -5.66 -12.46 -24.55
N VAL A 211 -6.93 -12.29 -24.89
CA VAL A 211 -7.37 -11.31 -25.90
C VAL A 211 -7.22 -9.88 -25.36
N ASN A 212 -7.62 -9.65 -24.11
CA ASN A 212 -7.51 -8.34 -23.48
C ASN A 212 -6.07 -8.02 -23.06
N GLY A 213 -5.21 -9.03 -22.95
CA GLY A 213 -3.82 -8.86 -22.58
C GLY A 213 -3.60 -8.49 -21.12
N ASP A 214 -4.53 -8.83 -20.23
CA ASP A 214 -4.45 -8.61 -18.80
C ASP A 214 -4.00 -9.87 -18.05
N LEU A 215 -3.51 -9.70 -16.80
CA LEU A 215 -3.32 -10.79 -15.86
C LEU A 215 -4.66 -11.11 -15.17
N PRO A 216 -4.89 -12.38 -14.77
CA PRO A 216 -6.07 -12.71 -13.99
C PRO A 216 -6.05 -11.97 -12.64
N GLN A 217 -7.24 -11.59 -12.16
CA GLN A 217 -7.39 -10.93 -10.86
C GLN A 217 -6.97 -11.83 -9.70
N THR A 218 -6.97 -13.14 -9.91
CA THR A 218 -6.51 -14.12 -8.93
C THR A 218 -5.52 -15.05 -9.60
N LEU A 219 -4.32 -15.16 -9.05
CA LEU A 219 -3.25 -16.03 -9.52
C LEU A 219 -2.74 -16.87 -8.34
N TRP A 220 -2.78 -18.20 -8.48
CA TRP A 220 -2.37 -19.16 -7.44
C TRP A 220 -2.95 -18.85 -6.05
N ASN A 221 -4.26 -18.57 -6.01
CA ASN A 221 -5.04 -18.28 -4.80
C ASN A 221 -4.68 -16.95 -4.11
N MET A 222 -4.02 -16.02 -4.81
CA MET A 222 -3.72 -14.67 -4.33
C MET A 222 -4.42 -13.63 -5.21
N SER A 223 -4.92 -12.57 -4.59
CA SER A 223 -5.44 -11.40 -5.31
C SER A 223 -4.28 -10.63 -5.93
N VAL A 224 -4.33 -10.46 -7.25
CA VAL A 224 -3.30 -9.71 -8.01
C VAL A 224 -3.70 -8.26 -8.09
N ILE A 225 -2.87 -7.38 -7.54
CA ILE A 225 -3.03 -5.94 -7.63
C ILE A 225 -1.94 -5.38 -8.55
N ILE A 226 -2.36 -4.66 -9.59
CA ILE A 226 -1.45 -4.03 -10.55
C ILE A 226 -1.52 -2.52 -10.35
N PRO A 227 -0.57 -1.92 -9.61
CA PRO A 227 -0.50 -0.48 -9.46
C PRO A 227 -0.09 0.18 -10.78
N THR A 228 -0.72 1.31 -11.08
CA THR A 228 -0.42 2.14 -12.25
C THR A 228 0.02 3.53 -11.87
N GLY A 229 0.25 3.78 -10.58
CA GLY A 229 0.69 5.06 -10.05
C GLY A 229 2.07 5.47 -10.58
N VAL A 230 2.18 6.70 -11.04
CA VAL A 230 3.43 7.32 -11.50
C VAL A 230 3.68 8.62 -10.75
N TYR A 231 4.94 9.00 -10.62
CA TYR A 231 5.33 10.28 -10.04
C TYR A 231 6.36 10.99 -10.92
N CYS A 232 6.45 12.31 -10.78
CA CYS A 232 7.43 13.11 -11.51
C CYS A 232 8.77 13.11 -10.74
N THR A 233 9.83 12.69 -11.40
CA THR A 233 11.18 12.66 -10.82
C THR A 233 11.97 13.95 -11.02
N THR A 234 11.48 14.86 -11.87
CA THR A 234 12.11 16.13 -12.18
C THR A 234 11.55 17.26 -11.34
N ASP A 235 12.41 18.16 -10.91
CA ASP A 235 12.04 19.37 -10.18
C ASP A 235 11.13 20.28 -11.00
N GLU A 236 10.34 21.08 -10.30
CA GLU A 236 9.44 22.06 -10.90
C GLU A 236 10.26 23.09 -11.72
N GLY A 237 9.75 23.44 -12.91
CA GLY A 237 10.37 24.44 -13.79
C GLY A 237 11.38 23.89 -14.82
N ARG A 238 11.65 22.57 -14.84
CA ARG A 238 12.47 21.96 -15.89
C ARG A 238 11.70 21.84 -17.21
N ALA A 239 12.39 22.08 -18.33
CA ALA A 239 11.79 21.99 -19.67
C ALA A 239 11.35 20.57 -20.05
N THR A 240 12.07 19.56 -19.57
CA THR A 240 11.74 18.13 -19.76
C THR A 240 11.32 17.53 -18.44
N GLN A 241 10.11 16.98 -18.41
CA GLN A 241 9.60 16.28 -17.23
C GLN A 241 9.66 14.77 -17.47
N THR A 242 10.16 14.03 -16.47
CA THR A 242 10.28 12.58 -16.53
C THR A 242 9.36 11.95 -15.47
N LEU A 243 8.55 10.99 -15.90
CA LEU A 243 7.70 10.20 -15.02
C LEU A 243 8.36 8.86 -14.74
N ALA A 244 8.25 8.38 -13.52
CA ALA A 244 8.67 7.05 -13.11
C ALA A 244 7.53 6.32 -12.40
N ASP A 245 7.55 4.98 -12.48
CA ASP A 245 6.61 4.14 -11.74
C ASP A 245 6.93 4.20 -10.24
N ILE A 246 5.91 4.40 -9.40
CA ILE A 246 6.07 4.46 -7.94
C ILE A 246 6.55 3.11 -7.38
N TRP A 247 6.02 2.00 -7.88
CA TRP A 247 6.29 0.66 -7.38
C TRP A 247 7.53 -0.03 -7.98
N GLY A 248 8.20 0.62 -8.92
CA GLY A 248 9.44 0.14 -9.52
C GLY A 248 9.32 -1.23 -10.18
N LYS A 249 10.29 -2.14 -9.86
CA LYS A 249 10.48 -3.44 -10.51
C LYS A 249 10.38 -4.63 -9.52
N HIS A 250 9.65 -4.48 -8.44
CA HIS A 250 9.60 -5.42 -7.33
C HIS A 250 8.23 -6.09 -7.23
N ILE A 251 8.18 -7.38 -6.95
CA ILE A 251 6.93 -8.07 -6.60
C ILE A 251 6.86 -8.18 -5.08
N VAL A 252 5.71 -7.83 -4.52
CA VAL A 252 5.48 -7.89 -3.08
C VAL A 252 4.33 -8.84 -2.78
N PHE A 253 4.56 -9.81 -1.91
CA PHE A 253 3.56 -10.75 -1.42
C PHE A 253 3.20 -10.37 -0.01
N LEU A 254 1.91 -10.25 0.29
CA LEU A 254 1.44 -9.79 1.58
C LEU A 254 0.30 -10.65 2.09
N TYR A 255 0.28 -10.83 3.39
CA TYR A 255 -0.94 -11.21 4.08
C TYR A 255 -1.59 -9.94 4.63
N VAL A 256 -2.73 -9.58 4.04
CA VAL A 256 -3.48 -8.37 4.37
C VAL A 256 -4.78 -8.78 5.06
N ASN A 257 -5.00 -8.32 6.28
CA ASN A 257 -6.27 -8.49 6.98
C ASN A 257 -6.99 -7.14 7.03
N PRO A 258 -8.13 -6.98 6.33
CA PRO A 258 -8.88 -5.74 6.33
C PRO A 258 -9.60 -5.45 7.66
N ASN A 259 -9.80 -6.48 8.48
CA ASN A 259 -10.47 -6.36 9.78
C ASN A 259 -9.42 -6.53 10.89
N PRO A 260 -8.83 -5.42 11.40
CA PRO A 260 -7.83 -5.52 12.44
C PRO A 260 -8.42 -6.12 13.71
N ALA A 261 -7.84 -7.22 14.18
CA ALA A 261 -8.15 -7.84 15.44
C ALA A 261 -6.87 -8.00 16.24
N ILE A 262 -6.99 -8.03 17.57
CA ILE A 262 -5.83 -8.17 18.47
C ILE A 262 -5.06 -9.46 18.19
N ASP A 263 -5.78 -10.53 17.79
CA ASP A 263 -5.23 -11.87 17.60
C ASP A 263 -4.89 -12.18 16.12
N ASP A 264 -5.02 -11.23 15.21
CA ASP A 264 -4.84 -11.48 13.79
C ASP A 264 -3.63 -10.73 13.23
N VAL A 265 -2.85 -11.45 12.42
CA VAL A 265 -1.64 -10.92 11.83
C VAL A 265 -1.97 -10.23 10.52
N SER A 266 -1.40 -9.06 10.28
CA SER A 266 -1.34 -8.41 8.96
C SER A 266 0.05 -7.84 8.77
N PHE A 267 0.46 -7.62 7.51
CA PHE A 267 1.79 -7.05 7.26
C PHE A 267 1.91 -5.63 7.78
N GLY A 268 0.93 -4.79 7.51
CA GLY A 268 0.95 -3.39 7.94
C GLY A 268 -0.43 -2.75 7.94
N TYR A 269 -0.51 -1.60 8.57
CA TYR A 269 -1.72 -0.78 8.69
C TYR A 269 -1.38 0.70 8.57
N ILE A 270 -2.40 1.49 8.19
CA ILE A 270 -2.40 2.94 8.30
C ILE A 270 -3.17 3.30 9.57
N PHE A 271 -2.47 3.80 10.58
CA PHE A 271 -3.10 4.36 11.77
C PHE A 271 -3.51 5.80 11.47
N ARG A 272 -4.81 6.09 11.44
CA ARG A 272 -5.33 7.42 11.08
C ARG A 272 -6.08 8.03 12.25
N SER A 273 -5.50 9.07 12.86
CA SER A 273 -6.13 9.80 13.96
C SER A 273 -7.14 10.82 13.45
N ARG A 274 -6.93 11.38 12.28
CA ARG A 274 -7.82 12.33 11.64
C ARG A 274 -7.99 12.04 10.17
N THR A 275 -9.24 11.86 9.76
CA THR A 275 -9.60 11.68 8.35
C THR A 275 -9.41 12.97 7.56
N TRP A 276 -9.60 12.89 6.25
CA TRP A 276 -9.57 14.05 5.37
C TRP A 276 -10.36 15.22 5.93
N GLN A 277 -9.70 16.38 6.05
CA GLN A 277 -10.32 17.63 6.44
C GLN A 277 -9.95 18.72 5.46
N THR A 278 -10.93 19.53 5.08
CA THR A 278 -10.73 20.68 4.22
C THR A 278 -11.09 21.93 4.99
N LYS A 279 -10.13 22.85 5.08
CA LYS A 279 -10.29 24.17 5.71
C LYS A 279 -10.28 25.22 4.62
N GLU A 280 -11.07 26.27 4.80
CA GLU A 280 -11.15 27.41 3.90
C GLU A 280 -11.05 28.70 4.70
N TRP A 281 -10.24 29.64 4.21
CA TRP A 281 -10.16 30.99 4.78
C TRP A 281 -9.77 32.02 3.72
N ARG A 282 -10.03 33.28 4.00
CA ARG A 282 -9.66 34.40 3.18
C ARG A 282 -8.34 35.01 3.61
N GLU A 283 -7.43 35.25 2.68
CA GLU A 283 -6.23 36.07 2.87
C GLU A 283 -6.45 37.43 2.18
N GLU A 284 -6.87 38.43 2.94
CA GLU A 284 -7.18 39.76 2.44
C GLU A 284 -5.94 40.45 1.85
N GLU A 285 -4.79 40.34 2.48
CA GLU A 285 -3.53 40.92 2.00
C GLU A 285 -3.15 40.48 0.58
N LYS A 286 -3.57 39.29 0.17
CA LYS A 286 -3.28 38.69 -1.15
C LYS A 286 -4.52 38.61 -2.04
N SER A 287 -5.64 39.17 -1.61
CA SER A 287 -6.93 39.13 -2.35
C SER A 287 -7.22 37.75 -2.89
N ARG A 288 -7.15 36.71 -2.02
CA ARG A 288 -7.36 35.32 -2.40
C ARG A 288 -8.09 34.50 -1.35
N ASP A 289 -8.86 33.53 -1.77
CA ASP A 289 -9.34 32.44 -0.91
C ASP A 289 -8.33 31.31 -0.90
N VAL A 290 -8.08 30.76 0.27
CA VAL A 290 -7.16 29.62 0.44
C VAL A 290 -7.97 28.40 0.85
N VAL A 291 -7.71 27.30 0.17
CA VAL A 291 -8.22 25.96 0.51
C VAL A 291 -7.04 25.11 0.94
N GLU A 292 -7.14 24.52 2.11
CA GLU A 292 -6.19 23.56 2.66
C GLU A 292 -6.87 22.21 2.86
N THR A 293 -6.24 21.14 2.42
CA THR A 293 -6.74 19.78 2.62
C THR A 293 -5.61 18.95 3.24
N GLY A 294 -5.96 18.14 4.24
CA GLY A 294 -4.97 17.30 4.93
C GLY A 294 -5.61 16.17 5.74
N TYR A 295 -4.76 15.31 6.27
CA TYR A 295 -5.07 14.18 7.14
C TYR A 295 -3.94 13.98 8.16
N ILE A 296 -4.21 13.24 9.24
CA ILE A 296 -3.19 12.88 10.23
C ILE A 296 -3.14 11.37 10.35
N GLN A 297 -1.99 10.78 10.02
CA GLN A 297 -1.82 9.32 9.99
C GLN A 297 -0.37 8.88 10.12
N ASP A 298 -0.16 7.58 10.34
CA ASP A 298 1.13 6.87 10.31
C ASP A 298 0.98 5.56 9.52
N GLU A 299 1.87 5.30 8.58
CA GLU A 299 1.96 4.06 7.83
C GLU A 299 2.98 3.14 8.52
N LYS A 300 2.51 2.07 9.15
CA LYS A 300 3.36 1.20 9.97
C LYS A 300 3.31 -0.26 9.53
N ILE A 301 4.48 -0.88 9.44
CA ILE A 301 4.62 -2.33 9.32
C ILE A 301 4.47 -2.94 10.71
N VAL A 302 3.48 -3.82 10.86
CA VAL A 302 3.17 -4.48 12.13
C VAL A 302 3.89 -5.83 12.24
N SER A 303 4.01 -6.56 11.12
CA SER A 303 4.65 -7.86 11.09
C SER A 303 5.54 -8.03 9.85
N ASN A 304 6.85 -7.96 10.04
CA ASN A 304 7.85 -8.11 8.98
C ASN A 304 7.95 -9.52 8.38
N VAL A 305 7.23 -10.48 8.93
CA VAL A 305 7.19 -11.90 8.48
C VAL A 305 5.91 -12.25 7.73
N ALA A 306 4.90 -11.37 7.80
CA ALA A 306 3.64 -11.57 7.08
C ALA A 306 3.70 -11.14 5.60
N GLY A 307 4.88 -10.82 5.10
CA GLY A 307 5.13 -10.48 3.71
C GLY A 307 6.42 -11.09 3.18
N TYR A 308 6.56 -11.07 1.84
CA TYR A 308 7.76 -11.50 1.13
C TYR A 308 8.07 -10.51 0.00
N LEU A 309 9.32 -10.12 -0.12
CA LEU A 309 9.79 -9.21 -1.18
C LEU A 309 10.65 -9.96 -2.19
N LEU A 310 10.22 -9.92 -3.44
CA LEU A 310 11.02 -10.32 -4.58
C LEU A 310 11.49 -9.07 -5.30
N SER A 311 12.75 -8.69 -5.11
CA SER A 311 13.30 -7.44 -5.66
C SER A 311 14.01 -7.67 -6.99
N ASP A 312 14.09 -6.60 -7.81
CA ASP A 312 14.78 -6.56 -9.09
C ASP A 312 14.37 -7.68 -10.07
N VAL A 313 13.06 -7.91 -10.16
CA VAL A 313 12.48 -9.01 -10.94
C VAL A 313 12.74 -8.89 -12.43
N ILE A 314 12.88 -7.64 -12.89
CA ILE A 314 13.24 -7.30 -14.28
C ILE A 314 14.45 -6.35 -14.30
N ALA A 315 15.26 -6.39 -15.36
CA ALA A 315 16.41 -5.53 -15.55
C ALA A 315 16.05 -4.06 -15.79
#